data_79b048542393e79afe06290a4c531830
#
_entry.id   79b048542393e79afe06290a4c531830
#
_cell.length_a   1.000
_cell.length_b   1.000
_cell.length_c   1.000
_cell.angle_alpha   90.00
_cell.angle_beta   90.00
_cell.angle_gamma   90.00
#
_symmetry.space_group_name_H-M   'P 1'
#
loop_
_entity.id
_entity.type
_entity.pdbx_description
1 polymer ?
#
loop_
_entity_poly.entity_id
_entity_poly.type
_entity_poly.pdbx_seq_one_letter_code
_entity_poly.pdbx_strand_id
1 'polypeptide(L)'
;MRRASSLALLLIAICSTAVALSRSRQPAAATPTPSEALLAGSSRKPPVSGWTVVHLSGSPAQIGYQHGYLLAPEIADLQEVFLLELTHDTGKDWNFYRDAAKNVMWPHIEQEYRDEMQGIADGLQAHGVKLDVWDVVAMNAAEEWSYYVGQYDKDHNIKSPATVTAPDHCSAFVATGSYTKDGKIVIAHNDWTGYMDGSRWTIAFDIKPANGYRFVMDGLPGLIHSGDDFGVNAAGMVITETTITGFSGYDFNGIPEFVRARKAMQYSASIDDVARIFKDGNNGGYANDWLIADSKKNEIASLELGLKNVTLERKTDGYFVGSNFPISPKLAAEETNFDLKNPALSGNARHKRWEQLMRENKGKIDVAAAQKFLADHVDSLTGKTEPSERTLCGHVDLSPRGMGAWQPAYGTAGAVQNKATDATMAAKLSFTAAAGHACGRDFSAAQHLAAHPELMWQKSGLRDMKAYPWTEIAAE
;
A
#
# COMPACT_ATOMS: atom_id res chain seq x y z
N MET A 1 -10.77 79.01 89.67
CA MET A 1 -11.75 78.05 89.10
C MET A 1 -11.74 78.15 87.56
N ARG A 2 -10.90 77.52 86.90
CA ARG A 2 -10.93 77.48 85.44
C ARG A 2 -10.50 76.04 85.01
N ARG A 3 -11.36 75.35 84.40
CA ARG A 3 -11.11 74.01 83.82
C ARG A 3 -10.51 74.20 82.43
N ALA A 4 -9.39 73.60 82.18
CA ALA A 4 -8.78 73.50 80.87
C ALA A 4 -9.20 72.18 80.20
N SER A 5 -9.74 72.31 79.01
CA SER A 5 -10.09 71.18 78.19
C SER A 5 -8.95 70.85 77.24
N SER A 6 -8.41 69.67 77.34
CA SER A 6 -7.36 69.16 76.42
C SER A 6 -7.99 68.47 75.16
N LEU A 7 -7.61 68.94 73.99
CA LEU A 7 -8.02 68.45 72.73
C LEU A 7 -6.97 67.38 72.26
N ALA A 8 -7.34 66.13 72.15
CA ALA A 8 -6.47 65.09 71.63
C ALA A 8 -6.65 64.95 70.10
N LEU A 9 -5.60 65.24 69.34
CA LEU A 9 -5.53 64.97 67.90
C LEU A 9 -5.21 63.53 67.67
N LEU A 10 -6.10 62.81 67.00
CA LEU A 10 -5.90 61.46 66.53
C LEU A 10 -5.31 61.45 65.10
N LEU A 11 -4.04 61.15 64.98
CA LEU A 11 -3.36 60.92 63.64
C LEU A 11 -3.68 59.55 63.16
N ILE A 12 -4.48 59.43 62.07
CA ILE A 12 -4.72 58.22 61.36
C ILE A 12 -3.61 58.12 60.33
N ALA A 13 -2.68 57.19 60.52
CA ALA A 13 -1.68 56.76 59.49
C ALA A 13 -2.32 55.80 58.51
N ILE A 14 -2.54 56.27 57.29
CA ILE A 14 -2.98 55.36 56.16
C ILE A 14 -1.75 54.67 55.62
N CYS A 15 -1.59 53.38 55.94
CA CYS A 15 -0.61 52.50 55.32
C CYS A 15 -1.11 52.06 53.94
N SER A 16 -0.63 52.70 52.88
CA SER A 16 -0.87 52.22 51.48
C SER A 16 0.05 51.04 51.16
N THR A 17 -0.46 49.84 51.30
CA THR A 17 0.21 48.64 50.77
C THR A 17 0.06 48.57 49.25
N ALA A 18 1.11 48.93 48.50
CA ALA A 18 1.23 48.72 47.09
C ALA A 18 1.42 47.22 46.84
N VAL A 19 0.37 46.54 46.41
CA VAL A 19 0.45 45.17 45.91
C VAL A 19 1.08 45.22 44.50
N ALA A 20 2.38 44.96 44.43
CA ALA A 20 3.07 44.73 43.15
C ALA A 20 2.56 43.41 42.53
N LEU A 21 1.65 43.53 41.59
CA LEU A 21 1.28 42.42 40.68
C LEU A 21 2.50 42.06 39.82
N SER A 22 3.31 41.11 40.27
CA SER A 22 4.30 40.46 39.43
C SER A 22 3.56 39.64 38.35
N ARG A 23 3.36 40.24 37.18
CA ARG A 23 3.01 39.50 35.98
C ARG A 23 4.17 38.54 35.69
N SER A 24 4.03 37.25 36.04
CA SER A 24 4.89 36.21 35.53
C SER A 24 4.79 36.25 34.01
N ARG A 25 5.82 36.76 33.34
CA ARG A 25 5.98 36.57 31.90
C ARG A 25 6.06 35.06 31.70
N GLN A 26 5.02 34.45 31.11
CA GLN A 26 5.18 33.12 30.51
C GLN A 26 6.40 33.20 29.59
N PRO A 27 7.36 32.27 29.73
CA PRO A 27 8.46 32.21 28.79
C PRO A 27 7.87 32.10 27.37
N ALA A 28 8.33 32.94 26.46
CA ALA A 28 7.98 32.85 25.05
C ALA A 28 8.31 31.42 24.59
N ALA A 29 7.35 30.75 23.96
CA ALA A 29 7.58 29.43 23.39
C ALA A 29 8.85 29.51 22.54
N ALA A 30 9.80 28.61 22.80
CA ALA A 30 11.03 28.56 22.01
C ALA A 30 10.66 28.36 20.54
N THR A 31 11.34 29.08 19.64
CA THR A 31 11.19 28.83 18.20
C THR A 31 11.59 27.40 17.91
N PRO A 32 10.72 26.57 17.28
CA PRO A 32 11.04 25.17 17.01
C PRO A 32 12.32 25.07 16.16
N THR A 33 13.12 24.03 16.40
CA THR A 33 14.24 23.70 15.52
C THR A 33 13.73 23.39 14.10
N PRO A 34 14.56 23.50 13.05
CA PRO A 34 14.14 23.13 11.71
C PRO A 34 13.54 21.72 11.62
N SER A 35 14.11 20.72 12.32
CA SER A 35 13.57 19.37 12.40
C SER A 35 12.21 19.30 13.09
N GLU A 36 12.03 19.97 14.23
CA GLU A 36 10.73 20.03 14.91
C GLU A 36 9.66 20.72 14.05
N ALA A 37 10.04 21.74 13.27
CA ALA A 37 9.11 22.40 12.35
C ALA A 37 8.67 21.48 11.21
N LEU A 38 9.57 20.64 10.69
CA LEU A 38 9.26 19.66 9.64
C LEU A 38 8.39 18.50 10.16
N LEU A 39 8.58 18.08 11.41
CA LEU A 39 7.77 17.03 12.05
C LEU A 39 6.41 17.53 12.57
N ALA A 40 6.18 18.83 12.56
CA ALA A 40 4.92 19.41 13.03
C ALA A 40 3.72 18.87 12.23
N GLY A 41 2.69 18.41 12.92
CA GLY A 41 1.48 17.86 12.31
C GLY A 41 1.61 16.40 11.84
N SER A 42 2.68 15.70 12.20
CA SER A 42 2.81 14.26 11.98
C SER A 42 2.73 13.46 13.27
N SER A 43 2.36 12.20 13.18
CA SER A 43 2.35 11.26 14.30
C SER A 43 2.61 9.83 13.85
N ARG A 44 3.16 9.02 14.74
CA ARG A 44 3.24 7.56 14.62
C ARG A 44 2.59 6.95 15.85
N LYS A 45 1.56 6.13 15.63
CA LYS A 45 0.88 5.42 16.72
C LYS A 45 1.60 4.11 17.07
N PRO A 46 1.50 3.66 18.32
CA PRO A 46 1.88 2.30 18.66
C PRO A 46 1.13 1.28 17.80
N PRO A 47 1.76 0.16 17.41
CA PRO A 47 1.10 -0.86 16.58
C PRO A 47 -0.17 -1.42 17.24
N VAL A 48 -1.24 -1.58 16.45
CA VAL A 48 -2.50 -2.21 16.84
C VAL A 48 -2.81 -3.34 15.86
N SER A 49 -3.03 -4.54 16.36
CA SER A 49 -3.29 -5.73 15.52
C SER A 49 -2.29 -5.87 14.36
N GLY A 50 -1.00 -5.66 14.64
CA GLY A 50 0.08 -5.73 13.66
C GLY A 50 0.29 -4.48 12.82
N TRP A 51 -0.67 -3.55 12.76
CA TRP A 51 -0.61 -2.33 11.96
C TRP A 51 0.00 -1.15 12.70
N THR A 52 0.94 -0.47 12.07
CA THR A 52 1.46 0.84 12.50
C THR A 52 0.78 1.94 11.69
N VAL A 53 0.04 2.83 12.35
CA VAL A 53 -0.60 3.97 11.68
C VAL A 53 0.31 5.19 11.79
N VAL A 54 0.56 5.84 10.65
CA VAL A 54 1.39 7.04 10.53
C VAL A 54 0.56 8.16 9.89
N HIS A 55 0.42 9.26 10.61
CA HIS A 55 -0.18 10.48 10.08
C HIS A 55 0.89 11.41 9.53
N LEU A 56 0.74 11.83 8.27
CA LEU A 56 1.66 12.72 7.56
C LEU A 56 0.89 13.92 7.01
N SER A 57 1.47 15.13 7.10
CA SER A 57 0.77 16.31 6.60
C SER A 57 1.71 17.43 6.15
N GLY A 58 1.27 18.22 5.18
CA GLY A 58 1.98 19.43 4.75
C GLY A 58 2.35 19.42 3.27
N SER A 59 3.44 20.11 2.94
CA SER A 59 4.03 20.09 1.59
C SER A 59 4.65 18.73 1.27
N PRO A 60 4.90 18.42 -0.01
CA PRO A 60 5.55 17.16 -0.39
C PRO A 60 6.84 16.89 0.37
N ALA A 61 7.74 17.88 0.45
CA ALA A 61 8.99 17.75 1.20
C ALA A 61 8.78 17.51 2.70
N GLN A 62 7.73 18.11 3.31
CA GLN A 62 7.38 17.87 4.72
C GLN A 62 6.85 16.46 4.92
N ILE A 63 5.91 16.00 4.09
CA ILE A 63 5.37 14.64 4.11
C ILE A 63 6.50 13.63 3.98
N GLY A 64 7.40 13.82 3.01
CA GLY A 64 8.57 12.98 2.83
C GLY A 64 9.48 12.96 4.05
N TYR A 65 9.82 14.12 4.60
CA TYR A 65 10.68 14.20 5.79
C TYR A 65 10.07 13.48 7.00
N GLN A 66 8.77 13.67 7.24
CA GLN A 66 8.02 13.00 8.29
C GLN A 66 8.04 11.48 8.09
N HIS A 67 7.79 11.00 6.87
CA HIS A 67 7.82 9.60 6.50
C HIS A 67 9.20 8.98 6.77
N GLY A 68 10.25 9.56 6.20
CA GLY A 68 11.62 9.09 6.36
C GLY A 68 12.10 9.10 7.81
N TYR A 69 11.74 10.12 8.59
CA TYR A 69 12.13 10.23 9.99
C TYR A 69 11.39 9.25 10.90
N LEU A 70 10.06 9.16 10.74
CA LEU A 70 9.22 8.33 11.62
C LEU A 70 9.36 6.83 11.37
N LEU A 71 9.75 6.42 10.17
CA LEU A 71 9.88 5.02 9.77
C LEU A 71 11.32 4.63 9.38
N ALA A 72 12.32 5.41 9.79
CA ALA A 72 13.70 5.20 9.37
C ALA A 72 14.24 3.77 9.61
N PRO A 73 14.02 3.12 10.76
CA PRO A 73 14.45 1.75 10.98
C PRO A 73 13.78 0.73 10.05
N GLU A 74 12.47 0.90 9.81
CA GLU A 74 11.67 0.03 8.95
C GLU A 74 12.06 0.18 7.48
N ILE A 75 12.36 1.40 7.03
CA ILE A 75 12.82 1.68 5.67
C ILE A 75 14.19 1.05 5.43
N ALA A 76 15.11 1.16 6.38
CA ALA A 76 16.43 0.54 6.28
C ALA A 76 16.34 -0.99 6.23
N ASP A 77 15.50 -1.60 7.06
CA ASP A 77 15.24 -3.05 7.07
C ASP A 77 14.62 -3.54 5.76
N LEU A 78 13.67 -2.79 5.19
CA LEU A 78 13.04 -3.14 3.91
C LEU A 78 14.03 -3.01 2.74
N GLN A 79 14.89 -1.99 2.74
CA GLN A 79 15.89 -1.82 1.69
C GLN A 79 16.87 -3.02 1.62
N GLU A 80 17.28 -3.56 2.77
CA GLU A 80 18.12 -4.77 2.83
C GLU A 80 17.38 -5.98 2.25
N VAL A 81 16.06 -6.09 2.46
CA VAL A 81 15.23 -7.15 1.89
C VAL A 81 15.13 -7.01 0.38
N PHE A 82 14.80 -5.84 -0.14
CA PHE A 82 14.75 -5.61 -1.58
C PHE A 82 16.09 -5.87 -2.27
N LEU A 83 17.21 -5.48 -1.63
CA LEU A 83 18.53 -5.82 -2.13
C LEU A 83 18.73 -7.34 -2.25
N LEU A 84 18.33 -8.10 -1.22
CA LEU A 84 18.47 -9.55 -1.21
C LEU A 84 17.60 -10.20 -2.29
N GLU A 85 16.31 -9.85 -2.36
CA GLU A 85 15.35 -10.41 -3.30
C GLU A 85 15.71 -10.08 -4.75
N LEU A 86 15.90 -8.81 -5.07
CA LEU A 86 16.20 -8.36 -6.42
C LEU A 86 17.54 -8.91 -6.93
N THR A 87 18.56 -9.02 -6.05
CA THR A 87 19.84 -9.64 -6.43
C THR A 87 19.67 -11.13 -6.71
N HIS A 88 18.90 -11.84 -5.89
CA HIS A 88 18.61 -13.26 -6.10
C HIS A 88 17.83 -13.48 -7.40
N ASP A 89 16.78 -12.71 -7.64
CA ASP A 89 15.82 -12.97 -8.70
C ASP A 89 16.35 -12.53 -10.08
N THR A 90 17.14 -11.45 -10.12
CA THR A 90 17.59 -10.86 -11.40
C THR A 90 19.07 -10.98 -11.66
N GLY A 91 19.87 -11.27 -10.63
CA GLY A 91 21.33 -11.26 -10.70
C GLY A 91 21.94 -9.87 -10.81
N LYS A 92 21.15 -8.80 -10.69
CA LYS A 92 21.63 -7.41 -10.72
C LYS A 92 21.96 -6.95 -9.30
N ASP A 93 22.99 -6.10 -9.16
CA ASP A 93 23.32 -5.46 -7.87
C ASP A 93 22.46 -4.21 -7.62
N TRP A 94 22.50 -3.69 -6.40
CA TRP A 94 21.72 -2.51 -6.03
C TRP A 94 22.07 -1.24 -6.80
N ASN A 95 23.33 -1.12 -7.25
CA ASN A 95 23.74 0.04 -8.06
C ASN A 95 23.05 0.05 -9.43
N PHE A 96 22.77 -1.11 -10.02
CA PHE A 96 21.98 -1.20 -11.25
C PHE A 96 20.61 -0.53 -11.08
N TYR A 97 19.92 -0.78 -9.99
CA TYR A 97 18.59 -0.20 -9.70
C TYR A 97 18.69 1.29 -9.39
N ARG A 98 19.70 1.71 -8.63
CA ARG A 98 19.97 3.14 -8.36
C ARG A 98 20.28 3.92 -9.63
N ASP A 99 21.05 3.36 -10.54
CA ASP A 99 21.37 3.97 -11.82
C ASP A 99 20.14 4.08 -12.73
N ALA A 100 19.29 3.05 -12.76
CA ALA A 100 18.02 3.09 -13.46
C ALA A 100 17.05 4.11 -12.85
N ALA A 101 16.93 4.14 -11.52
CA ALA A 101 16.15 5.14 -10.78
C ALA A 101 16.57 6.57 -11.15
N LYS A 102 17.88 6.84 -11.16
CA LYS A 102 18.45 8.16 -11.46
C LYS A 102 18.31 8.56 -12.92
N ASN A 103 18.67 7.66 -13.84
CA ASN A 103 18.88 8.01 -15.23
C ASN A 103 17.66 7.76 -16.12
N VAL A 104 16.78 6.84 -15.70
CA VAL A 104 15.60 6.43 -16.48
C VAL A 104 14.31 6.92 -15.83
N MET A 105 14.08 6.66 -14.54
CA MET A 105 12.81 6.98 -13.90
C MET A 105 12.71 8.45 -13.48
N TRP A 106 13.74 8.98 -12.81
CA TRP A 106 13.73 10.34 -12.27
C TRP A 106 13.35 11.42 -13.28
N PRO A 107 13.80 11.41 -14.55
CA PRO A 107 13.40 12.42 -15.53
C PRO A 107 11.89 12.51 -15.78
N HIS A 108 11.14 11.42 -15.52
CA HIS A 108 9.70 11.30 -15.77
C HIS A 108 8.84 11.47 -14.51
N ILE A 109 9.46 11.69 -13.34
CA ILE A 109 8.77 11.95 -12.09
C ILE A 109 8.46 13.44 -11.96
N GLU A 110 7.22 13.79 -11.61
CA GLU A 110 6.81 15.16 -11.36
C GLU A 110 7.53 15.76 -10.14
N GLN A 111 7.75 17.08 -10.14
CA GLN A 111 8.53 17.76 -9.10
C GLN A 111 7.96 17.54 -7.69
N GLU A 112 6.64 17.49 -7.55
CA GLU A 112 5.96 17.23 -6.29
C GLU A 112 6.43 15.91 -5.65
N TYR A 113 6.51 14.83 -6.42
CA TYR A 113 6.94 13.52 -5.92
C TYR A 113 8.45 13.40 -5.79
N ARG A 114 9.21 14.15 -6.60
CA ARG A 114 10.67 14.30 -6.37
C ARG A 114 10.94 14.96 -5.02
N ASP A 115 10.20 16.01 -4.68
CA ASP A 115 10.33 16.72 -3.40
C ASP A 115 9.92 15.81 -2.23
N GLU A 116 8.89 14.97 -2.39
CA GLU A 116 8.49 14.01 -1.37
C GLU A 116 9.56 12.94 -1.15
N MET A 117 10.08 12.32 -2.20
CA MET A 117 11.12 11.30 -2.09
C MET A 117 12.47 11.87 -1.60
N GLN A 118 12.84 13.08 -1.99
CA GLN A 118 13.99 13.77 -1.40
C GLN A 118 13.76 14.02 0.09
N GLY A 119 12.54 14.43 0.47
CA GLY A 119 12.14 14.58 1.87
C GLY A 119 12.30 13.29 2.66
N ILE A 120 11.91 12.11 2.10
CA ILE A 120 12.14 10.82 2.75
C ILE A 120 13.62 10.60 3.02
N ALA A 121 14.49 10.84 2.02
CA ALA A 121 15.93 10.71 2.18
C ALA A 121 16.49 11.66 3.24
N ASP A 122 16.02 12.91 3.28
CA ASP A 122 16.44 13.91 4.29
C ASP A 122 16.00 13.48 5.71
N GLY A 123 14.79 12.93 5.86
CA GLY A 123 14.28 12.39 7.12
C GLY A 123 15.08 11.19 7.61
N LEU A 124 15.44 10.27 6.71
CA LEU A 124 16.31 9.11 6.97
C LEU A 124 17.68 9.57 7.48
N GLN A 125 18.30 10.51 6.80
CA GLN A 125 19.62 11.04 7.19
C GLN A 125 19.57 11.76 8.53
N ALA A 126 18.51 12.53 8.80
CA ALA A 126 18.30 13.18 10.09
C ALA A 126 18.13 12.16 11.24
N HIS A 127 17.61 10.97 10.95
CA HIS A 127 17.52 9.85 11.89
C HIS A 127 18.83 9.02 11.97
N GLY A 128 19.82 9.29 11.10
CA GLY A 128 21.11 8.60 11.07
C GLY A 128 21.21 7.42 10.09
N VAL A 129 20.18 7.19 9.27
CA VAL A 129 20.18 6.16 8.21
C VAL A 129 20.80 6.74 6.93
N LYS A 130 21.78 6.02 6.33
CA LYS A 130 22.58 6.51 5.20
C LYS A 130 22.02 6.08 3.84
N LEU A 131 20.73 6.18 3.66
CA LEU A 131 20.08 6.04 2.37
C LEU A 131 19.89 7.43 1.75
N ASP A 132 20.02 7.52 0.43
CA ASP A 132 19.79 8.75 -0.32
C ASP A 132 18.55 8.67 -1.22
N VAL A 133 18.26 9.71 -1.98
CA VAL A 133 17.07 9.76 -2.83
C VAL A 133 17.07 8.65 -3.89
N TRP A 134 18.22 8.19 -4.35
CA TRP A 134 18.29 7.12 -5.36
C TRP A 134 17.91 5.76 -4.76
N ASP A 135 18.20 5.53 -3.49
CA ASP A 135 17.71 4.37 -2.77
C ASP A 135 16.19 4.44 -2.63
N VAL A 136 15.65 5.59 -2.27
CA VAL A 136 14.19 5.79 -2.11
C VAL A 136 13.47 5.58 -3.45
N VAL A 137 13.96 6.14 -4.55
CA VAL A 137 13.35 5.93 -5.88
C VAL A 137 13.44 4.47 -6.30
N ALA A 138 14.59 3.80 -6.06
CA ALA A 138 14.76 2.39 -6.38
C ALA A 138 13.80 1.49 -5.57
N MET A 139 13.57 1.81 -4.29
CA MET A 139 12.59 1.11 -3.45
C MET A 139 11.16 1.33 -3.96
N ASN A 140 10.80 2.56 -4.34
CA ASN A 140 9.46 2.86 -4.86
C ASN A 140 9.14 2.13 -6.17
N ALA A 141 10.14 1.77 -6.95
CA ALA A 141 9.97 1.02 -8.19
C ALA A 141 9.99 -0.51 -8.00
N ALA A 142 9.88 -1.03 -6.77
CA ALA A 142 9.99 -2.46 -6.48
C ALA A 142 9.09 -3.32 -7.37
N GLU A 143 7.82 -2.93 -7.53
CA GLU A 143 6.85 -3.66 -8.35
C GLU A 143 7.12 -3.57 -9.86
N GLU A 144 7.92 -2.60 -10.30
CA GLU A 144 8.25 -2.40 -11.72
C GLU A 144 9.52 -3.13 -12.17
N TRP A 145 10.39 -3.56 -11.26
CA TRP A 145 11.73 -4.05 -11.61
C TRP A 145 11.73 -5.30 -12.48
N SER A 146 10.78 -6.20 -12.29
CA SER A 146 10.68 -7.39 -13.13
C SER A 146 10.43 -7.04 -14.61
N TYR A 147 9.56 -6.07 -14.86
CA TYR A 147 9.24 -5.55 -16.21
C TYR A 147 10.41 -4.78 -16.81
N TYR A 148 11.01 -3.90 -16.02
CA TYR A 148 12.18 -3.13 -16.41
C TYR A 148 13.34 -4.03 -16.80
N VAL A 149 13.74 -4.96 -15.91
CA VAL A 149 14.86 -5.89 -16.15
C VAL A 149 14.57 -6.80 -17.33
N GLY A 150 13.35 -7.32 -17.46
CA GLY A 150 12.96 -8.15 -18.61
C GLY A 150 13.11 -7.44 -19.94
N GLN A 151 12.69 -6.16 -20.04
CA GLN A 151 12.85 -5.37 -21.25
C GLN A 151 14.31 -4.94 -21.45
N TYR A 152 15.01 -4.52 -20.40
CA TYR A 152 16.43 -4.17 -20.44
C TYR A 152 17.28 -5.32 -20.96
N ASP A 153 17.12 -6.51 -20.40
CA ASP A 153 17.87 -7.70 -20.79
C ASP A 153 17.61 -8.07 -22.25
N LYS A 154 16.34 -8.00 -22.69
CA LYS A 154 15.95 -8.23 -24.08
C LYS A 154 16.65 -7.25 -25.04
N ASP A 155 16.65 -5.98 -24.73
CA ASP A 155 17.25 -4.92 -25.59
C ASP A 155 18.77 -5.02 -25.66
N HIS A 156 19.41 -5.60 -24.63
CA HIS A 156 20.84 -5.81 -24.56
C HIS A 156 21.29 -7.23 -24.92
N ASN A 157 20.36 -8.09 -25.38
CA ASN A 157 20.61 -9.51 -25.68
C ASN A 157 21.22 -10.28 -24.50
N ILE A 158 20.78 -9.96 -23.27
CA ILE A 158 21.13 -10.66 -22.06
C ILE A 158 20.05 -11.73 -21.80
N LYS A 159 20.46 -12.93 -21.41
CA LYS A 159 19.52 -13.97 -20.99
C LYS A 159 19.07 -13.70 -19.55
N SER A 160 17.83 -13.28 -19.39
CA SER A 160 17.23 -13.13 -18.06
C SER A 160 17.12 -14.46 -17.31
N PRO A 161 17.27 -14.45 -15.99
CA PRO A 161 16.83 -15.56 -15.15
C PRO A 161 15.34 -15.88 -15.34
N ALA A 162 14.92 -17.11 -15.11
CA ALA A 162 13.52 -17.51 -15.22
C ALA A 162 12.62 -16.80 -14.18
N THR A 163 13.20 -16.32 -13.10
CA THR A 163 12.54 -15.56 -12.02
C THR A 163 12.15 -14.12 -12.43
N VAL A 164 12.72 -13.59 -13.53
CA VAL A 164 12.31 -12.28 -14.08
C VAL A 164 10.98 -12.46 -14.83
N THR A 165 9.89 -12.50 -14.08
CA THR A 165 8.52 -12.61 -14.61
C THR A 165 7.61 -11.63 -13.87
N ALA A 166 6.54 -11.17 -14.54
CA ALA A 166 5.47 -10.46 -13.84
C ALA A 166 4.89 -11.37 -12.75
N PRO A 167 4.86 -10.95 -11.50
CA PRO A 167 4.40 -11.76 -10.40
C PRO A 167 2.90 -12.07 -10.50
N ASP A 168 2.46 -13.11 -9.80
CA ASP A 168 1.05 -13.57 -9.75
C ASP A 168 0.53 -13.28 -8.33
N HIS A 169 0.21 -12.00 -8.08
CA HIS A 169 -0.19 -11.48 -6.78
C HIS A 169 -1.69 -11.26 -6.69
N CYS A 170 -2.26 -11.25 -5.48
CA CYS A 170 -3.53 -10.63 -5.10
C CYS A 170 -4.82 -11.36 -5.48
N SER A 171 -5.84 -11.11 -4.68
CA SER A 171 -7.23 -11.42 -5.00
C SER A 171 -8.13 -10.29 -4.51
N ALA A 172 -9.03 -9.82 -5.36
CA ALA A 172 -9.86 -8.67 -5.06
C ALA A 172 -11.27 -8.82 -5.64
N PHE A 173 -12.20 -8.05 -5.09
CA PHE A 173 -13.49 -7.79 -5.73
C PHE A 173 -14.00 -6.39 -5.40
N VAL A 174 -14.86 -5.89 -6.27
CA VAL A 174 -15.73 -4.74 -6.02
C VAL A 174 -17.15 -5.06 -6.46
N ALA A 175 -18.14 -4.74 -5.63
CA ALA A 175 -19.55 -5.03 -5.90
C ALA A 175 -20.45 -3.86 -5.50
N THR A 176 -21.61 -3.74 -6.15
CA THR A 176 -22.64 -2.72 -5.88
C THR A 176 -24.03 -3.19 -6.30
N GLY A 177 -25.05 -2.42 -5.97
CA GLY A 177 -26.43 -2.64 -6.41
C GLY A 177 -27.01 -3.94 -5.87
N SER A 178 -27.59 -4.75 -6.77
CA SER A 178 -28.28 -6.00 -6.39
C SER A 178 -27.37 -7.08 -5.78
N TYR A 179 -26.05 -6.91 -5.78
CA TYR A 179 -25.12 -7.86 -5.20
C TYR A 179 -24.82 -7.61 -3.73
N THR A 180 -24.87 -6.36 -3.30
CA THR A 180 -24.59 -5.96 -1.92
C THR A 180 -25.86 -5.90 -1.07
N LYS A 181 -25.71 -6.00 0.24
CA LYS A 181 -26.81 -6.09 1.19
C LYS A 181 -27.65 -4.83 1.28
N ASP A 182 -27.05 -3.68 1.11
CA ASP A 182 -27.70 -2.36 1.18
C ASP A 182 -27.72 -1.62 -0.17
N GLY A 183 -27.26 -2.26 -1.24
CA GLY A 183 -27.17 -1.70 -2.57
C GLY A 183 -26.01 -0.73 -2.79
N LYS A 184 -25.15 -0.53 -1.78
CA LYS A 184 -23.97 0.35 -1.86
C LYS A 184 -22.70 -0.43 -2.13
N ILE A 185 -21.63 0.28 -2.50
CA ILE A 185 -20.34 -0.36 -2.83
C ILE A 185 -19.76 -1.13 -1.64
N VAL A 186 -19.18 -2.30 -1.96
CA VAL A 186 -18.26 -3.05 -1.10
C VAL A 186 -17.06 -3.43 -1.94
N ILE A 187 -15.85 -3.19 -1.44
CA ILE A 187 -14.59 -3.53 -2.10
C ILE A 187 -13.66 -4.20 -1.10
N ALA A 188 -12.95 -5.23 -1.55
CA ALA A 188 -12.00 -5.94 -0.70
C ALA A 188 -10.84 -6.51 -1.52
N HIS A 189 -9.71 -6.67 -0.84
CA HIS A 189 -8.45 -7.09 -1.41
C HIS A 189 -7.64 -7.89 -0.40
N ASN A 190 -6.98 -8.96 -0.83
CA ASN A 190 -5.83 -9.48 -0.14
C ASN A 190 -4.59 -9.37 -1.03
N ASP A 191 -3.56 -8.80 -0.45
CA ASP A 191 -2.25 -8.70 -1.06
C ASP A 191 -1.51 -10.04 -0.94
N TRP A 192 -0.99 -10.52 -2.06
CA TRP A 192 -0.10 -11.66 -2.11
C TRP A 192 1.28 -11.21 -2.56
N THR A 193 2.25 -11.51 -1.77
CA THR A 193 3.66 -11.27 -2.11
C THR A 193 4.57 -12.29 -1.44
N GLY A 194 5.88 -12.14 -1.60
CA GLY A 194 6.88 -12.84 -0.81
C GLY A 194 6.75 -12.52 0.68
N TYR A 195 7.04 -13.50 1.55
CA TYR A 195 6.92 -13.25 3.00
C TYR A 195 8.05 -12.38 3.56
N MET A 196 9.14 -12.18 2.81
CA MET A 196 10.21 -11.29 3.26
C MET A 196 9.76 -9.83 3.27
N ASP A 197 9.29 -9.31 2.15
CA ASP A 197 8.71 -7.97 2.05
C ASP A 197 7.31 -7.89 2.66
N GLY A 198 6.45 -8.86 2.41
CA GLY A 198 5.07 -8.89 2.88
C GLY A 198 4.91 -8.87 4.40
N SER A 199 5.83 -9.47 5.16
CA SER A 199 5.83 -9.36 6.62
C SER A 199 6.13 -7.94 7.14
N ARG A 200 6.54 -7.02 6.25
CA ARG A 200 6.81 -5.60 6.49
C ARG A 200 5.70 -4.70 5.98
N TRP A 201 4.76 -5.24 5.23
CA TRP A 201 3.66 -4.51 4.60
C TRP A 201 2.48 -4.28 5.56
N THR A 202 2.77 -3.63 6.67
CA THR A 202 1.82 -3.42 7.76
C THR A 202 1.84 -1.97 8.27
N ILE A 203 2.17 -1.04 7.38
CA ILE A 203 2.04 0.39 7.64
C ILE A 203 0.72 0.88 7.04
N ALA A 204 0.00 1.70 7.78
CA ALA A 204 -1.15 2.44 7.28
C ALA A 204 -0.82 3.93 7.31
N PHE A 205 -0.92 4.57 6.17
CA PHE A 205 -0.65 5.99 5.98
C PHE A 205 -1.95 6.77 5.95
N ASP A 206 -2.08 7.74 6.84
CA ASP A 206 -3.09 8.80 6.78
C ASP A 206 -2.40 10.08 6.31
N ILE A 207 -2.56 10.41 5.05
CA ILE A 207 -1.84 11.52 4.41
C ILE A 207 -2.78 12.69 4.13
N LYS A 208 -2.42 13.87 4.69
CA LYS A 208 -3.10 15.14 4.45
C LYS A 208 -2.17 16.07 3.67
N PRO A 209 -2.10 15.96 2.34
CA PRO A 209 -1.23 16.79 1.52
C PRO A 209 -1.72 18.25 1.49
N ALA A 210 -0.81 19.19 1.24
CA ALA A 210 -1.14 20.60 1.03
C ALA A 210 -2.04 20.82 -0.19
N ASN A 211 -1.89 19.96 -1.22
CA ASN A 211 -2.70 19.98 -2.44
C ASN A 211 -3.31 18.60 -2.68
N GLY A 212 -4.52 18.58 -3.27
CA GLY A 212 -5.25 17.32 -3.51
C GLY A 212 -6.08 16.88 -2.31
N TYR A 213 -6.54 15.65 -2.35
CA TYR A 213 -7.40 15.08 -1.32
C TYR A 213 -6.59 14.38 -0.24
N ARG A 214 -7.05 14.49 1.02
CA ARG A 214 -6.60 13.59 2.10
C ARG A 214 -6.98 12.15 1.73
N PHE A 215 -6.12 11.21 2.07
CA PHE A 215 -6.38 9.79 1.83
C PHE A 215 -5.75 8.92 2.91
N VAL A 216 -6.30 7.72 3.07
CA VAL A 216 -5.75 6.66 3.89
C VAL A 216 -5.46 5.46 2.99
N MET A 217 -4.26 4.92 3.08
CA MET A 217 -3.82 3.75 2.33
C MET A 217 -2.96 2.85 3.22
N ASP A 218 -2.86 1.57 2.91
CA ASP A 218 -1.78 0.74 3.44
C ASP A 218 -0.50 0.95 2.63
N GLY A 219 0.60 0.35 3.05
CA GLY A 219 1.83 0.41 2.28
C GLY A 219 3.07 -0.13 2.99
N LEU A 220 4.14 -0.16 2.24
CA LEU A 220 5.48 -0.47 2.71
C LEU A 220 6.20 0.79 3.20
N PRO A 221 7.08 0.69 4.21
CA PRO A 221 7.85 1.84 4.68
C PRO A 221 8.79 2.36 3.58
N GLY A 222 8.77 3.68 3.35
CA GLY A 222 9.60 4.35 2.34
C GLY A 222 8.97 4.48 0.96
N LEU A 223 7.81 3.83 0.69
CA LEU A 223 7.09 3.97 -0.56
C LEU A 223 6.07 5.12 -0.47
N ILE A 224 5.98 5.93 -1.52
CA ILE A 224 5.00 7.03 -1.60
C ILE A 224 3.60 6.56 -2.04
N HIS A 225 3.49 5.34 -2.54
CA HIS A 225 2.27 4.67 -2.94
C HIS A 225 2.01 3.45 -2.03
N SER A 226 0.87 2.80 -2.22
CA SER A 226 0.52 1.63 -1.40
C SER A 226 1.34 0.39 -1.78
N GLY A 227 1.66 0.21 -3.05
CA GLY A 227 2.27 -0.99 -3.61
C GLY A 227 1.24 -1.95 -4.18
N ASP A 228 0.23 -2.33 -3.42
CA ASP A 228 -0.97 -3.06 -3.87
C ASP A 228 -2.16 -2.12 -4.12
N ASP A 229 -1.88 -0.83 -3.98
CA ASP A 229 -2.70 0.32 -4.32
C ASP A 229 -4.08 0.37 -3.66
N PHE A 230 -4.21 -0.23 -2.46
CA PHE A 230 -5.43 -0.12 -1.69
C PHE A 230 -5.47 1.19 -0.90
N GLY A 231 -6.47 2.01 -1.21
CA GLY A 231 -6.68 3.25 -0.48
C GLY A 231 -8.04 3.88 -0.69
N VAL A 232 -8.35 4.85 0.18
CA VAL A 232 -9.59 5.62 0.20
C VAL A 232 -9.25 7.09 0.29
N ASN A 233 -9.79 7.93 -0.59
CA ASN A 233 -9.58 9.37 -0.54
C ASN A 233 -10.84 10.17 -0.15
N ALA A 234 -10.65 11.43 0.23
CA ALA A 234 -11.73 12.32 0.68
C ALA A 234 -12.72 12.71 -0.44
N ALA A 235 -12.39 12.47 -1.69
CA ALA A 235 -13.33 12.59 -2.80
C ALA A 235 -14.33 11.43 -2.85
N GLY A 236 -14.07 10.33 -2.13
CA GLY A 236 -14.89 9.13 -2.08
C GLY A 236 -14.46 8.05 -3.07
N MET A 237 -13.27 8.18 -3.64
CA MET A 237 -12.69 7.13 -4.48
C MET A 237 -12.06 6.05 -3.60
N VAL A 238 -12.29 4.79 -3.95
CA VAL A 238 -11.58 3.63 -3.42
C VAL A 238 -10.91 2.93 -4.59
N ILE A 239 -9.63 2.64 -4.47
CA ILE A 239 -8.82 2.04 -5.53
C ILE A 239 -8.11 0.83 -4.96
N THR A 240 -8.05 -0.25 -5.73
CA THR A 240 -7.15 -1.39 -5.53
C THR A 240 -6.86 -2.06 -6.85
N GLU A 241 -5.99 -3.07 -6.86
CA GLU A 241 -5.57 -3.72 -8.10
C GLU A 241 -5.44 -5.25 -7.96
N THR A 242 -5.24 -5.92 -9.06
CA THR A 242 -4.62 -7.24 -9.16
C THR A 242 -3.72 -7.28 -10.38
N THR A 243 -2.46 -7.67 -10.19
CA THR A 243 -1.45 -7.74 -11.25
C THR A 243 -1.88 -8.65 -12.39
N ILE A 244 -1.59 -8.29 -13.64
CA ILE A 244 -1.86 -9.14 -14.81
C ILE A 244 -0.70 -10.14 -14.98
N THR A 245 -0.96 -11.40 -14.67
CA THR A 245 0.03 -12.49 -14.75
C THR A 245 0.61 -12.65 -16.14
N GLY A 246 1.93 -12.84 -16.19
CA GLY A 246 2.65 -13.15 -17.42
C GLY A 246 2.75 -11.98 -18.40
N PHE A 247 2.43 -10.78 -17.97
CA PHE A 247 2.58 -9.55 -18.75
C PHE A 247 4.05 -9.29 -19.10
N SER A 248 4.30 -8.72 -20.27
CA SER A 248 5.63 -8.32 -20.72
C SER A 248 5.57 -7.02 -21.54
N GLY A 249 6.51 -6.16 -21.30
CA GLY A 249 6.66 -4.87 -21.97
C GLY A 249 6.95 -3.75 -20.97
N TYR A 250 7.84 -2.83 -21.35
CA TYR A 250 8.19 -1.67 -20.56
C TYR A 250 8.63 -0.53 -21.47
N ASP A 251 8.11 0.67 -21.24
CA ASP A 251 8.53 1.90 -21.93
C ASP A 251 9.40 2.74 -21.00
N PHE A 252 10.69 2.80 -21.28
CA PHE A 252 11.66 3.57 -20.50
C PHE A 252 11.42 5.09 -20.51
N ASN A 253 10.52 5.59 -21.36
CA ASN A 253 10.17 7.02 -21.45
C ASN A 253 8.82 7.33 -20.79
N GLY A 254 8.16 6.33 -20.20
CA GLY A 254 6.89 6.53 -19.51
C GLY A 254 7.07 7.04 -18.08
N ILE A 255 5.96 7.44 -17.46
CA ILE A 255 5.90 7.83 -16.05
C ILE A 255 5.85 6.54 -15.22
N PRO A 256 6.72 6.37 -14.20
CA PRO A 256 6.70 5.21 -13.33
C PRO A 256 5.32 4.98 -12.71
N GLU A 257 4.95 3.72 -12.55
CA GLU A 257 3.64 3.34 -12.03
C GLU A 257 3.39 3.91 -10.63
N PHE A 258 4.35 3.80 -9.72
CA PHE A 258 4.23 4.31 -8.35
C PHE A 258 3.91 5.81 -8.27
N VAL A 259 4.33 6.61 -9.27
CA VAL A 259 3.96 8.03 -9.39
C VAL A 259 2.49 8.17 -9.82
N ARG A 260 2.05 7.36 -10.80
CA ARG A 260 0.69 7.38 -11.32
C ARG A 260 -0.30 6.91 -10.26
N ALA A 261 0.02 5.84 -9.50
CA ALA A 261 -0.79 5.34 -8.40
C ALA A 261 -0.90 6.38 -7.27
N ARG A 262 0.22 6.96 -6.84
CA ARG A 262 0.23 8.04 -5.85
C ARG A 262 -0.63 9.22 -6.28
N LYS A 263 -0.51 9.64 -7.54
CA LYS A 263 -1.27 10.73 -8.14
C LYS A 263 -2.76 10.41 -8.22
N ALA A 264 -3.12 9.19 -8.61
CA ALA A 264 -4.51 8.74 -8.68
C ALA A 264 -5.18 8.80 -7.30
N MET A 265 -4.52 8.32 -6.26
CA MET A 265 -5.02 8.38 -4.90
C MET A 265 -5.20 9.82 -4.41
N GLN A 266 -4.27 10.72 -4.70
CA GLN A 266 -4.25 12.10 -4.22
C GLN A 266 -5.21 13.03 -4.99
N TYR A 267 -5.40 12.83 -6.29
CA TYR A 267 -6.07 13.83 -7.14
C TYR A 267 -7.36 13.36 -7.81
N SER A 268 -7.72 12.08 -7.73
CA SER A 268 -8.94 11.62 -8.39
C SER A 268 -10.20 11.95 -7.60
N ALA A 269 -11.21 12.48 -8.29
CA ALA A 269 -12.55 12.73 -7.78
C ALA A 269 -13.63 11.95 -8.56
N SER A 270 -13.21 11.16 -9.55
CA SER A 270 -14.08 10.35 -10.40
C SER A 270 -13.30 9.17 -10.99
N ILE A 271 -14.03 8.15 -11.46
CA ILE A 271 -13.47 7.02 -12.22
C ILE A 271 -12.72 7.52 -13.47
N ASP A 272 -13.22 8.58 -14.11
CA ASP A 272 -12.54 9.17 -15.28
C ASP A 272 -11.19 9.79 -14.93
N ASP A 273 -11.07 10.42 -13.75
CA ASP A 273 -9.77 10.94 -13.28
C ASP A 273 -8.78 9.81 -13.04
N VAL A 274 -9.21 8.75 -12.35
CA VAL A 274 -8.36 7.56 -12.12
C VAL A 274 -7.87 7.01 -13.45
N ALA A 275 -8.80 6.72 -14.39
CA ALA A 275 -8.45 6.15 -15.68
C ALA A 275 -7.54 7.06 -16.52
N ARG A 276 -7.75 8.38 -16.46
CA ARG A 276 -6.90 9.36 -17.15
C ARG A 276 -5.49 9.37 -16.58
N ILE A 277 -5.35 9.42 -15.24
CA ILE A 277 -4.05 9.48 -14.57
C ILE A 277 -3.25 8.21 -14.82
N PHE A 278 -3.86 7.03 -14.71
CA PHE A 278 -3.16 5.76 -14.96
C PHE A 278 -2.75 5.58 -16.42
N LYS A 279 -3.50 6.11 -17.38
CA LYS A 279 -3.17 6.03 -18.81
C LYS A 279 -2.13 7.05 -19.26
N ASP A 280 -2.05 8.19 -18.58
CA ASP A 280 -1.15 9.28 -18.95
C ASP A 280 0.31 8.87 -18.70
N GLY A 281 1.08 8.79 -19.79
CA GLY A 281 2.48 8.38 -19.72
C GLY A 281 2.69 6.94 -19.23
N ASN A 282 1.71 6.04 -19.37
CA ASN A 282 1.83 4.64 -18.93
C ASN A 282 3.07 3.97 -19.48
N ASN A 283 3.93 3.49 -18.58
CA ASN A 283 5.19 2.83 -18.92
C ASN A 283 5.08 1.29 -19.05
N GLY A 284 3.90 0.72 -18.74
CA GLY A 284 3.68 -0.74 -18.73
C GLY A 284 4.28 -1.45 -17.52
N GLY A 285 5.05 -0.76 -16.68
CA GLY A 285 5.49 -1.28 -15.40
C GLY A 285 4.30 -1.47 -14.48
N TYR A 286 4.26 -2.62 -13.80
CA TYR A 286 3.17 -3.09 -12.95
C TYR A 286 1.81 -3.02 -13.65
N ALA A 287 1.65 -3.82 -14.72
CA ALA A 287 0.41 -3.90 -15.46
C ALA A 287 -0.69 -4.58 -14.63
N ASN A 288 -1.82 -3.89 -14.43
CA ASN A 288 -2.86 -4.28 -13.48
C ASN A 288 -4.27 -4.25 -14.07
N ASP A 289 -5.16 -5.02 -13.43
CA ASP A 289 -6.60 -4.81 -13.44
C ASP A 289 -6.98 -4.00 -12.19
N TRP A 290 -7.21 -2.70 -12.39
CA TRP A 290 -7.55 -1.74 -11.35
C TRP A 290 -9.05 -1.84 -11.04
N LEU A 291 -9.39 -2.19 -9.80
CA LEU A 291 -10.76 -2.18 -9.29
C LEU A 291 -11.02 -0.86 -8.58
N ILE A 292 -12.00 -0.11 -9.07
CA ILE A 292 -12.26 1.26 -8.66
C ILE A 292 -13.70 1.39 -8.19
N ALA A 293 -13.93 2.11 -7.09
CA ALA A 293 -15.25 2.47 -6.64
C ALA A 293 -15.38 3.99 -6.41
N ASP A 294 -16.44 4.59 -6.94
CA ASP A 294 -16.92 5.92 -6.59
C ASP A 294 -18.05 5.76 -5.56
N SER A 295 -17.72 5.91 -4.27
CA SER A 295 -18.66 5.70 -3.18
C SER A 295 -19.80 6.73 -3.15
N LYS A 296 -19.60 7.92 -3.75
CA LYS A 296 -20.61 8.98 -3.82
C LYS A 296 -21.62 8.76 -4.94
N LYS A 297 -21.17 8.21 -6.08
CA LYS A 297 -22.05 7.89 -7.22
C LYS A 297 -22.58 6.46 -7.16
N ASN A 298 -22.08 5.64 -6.26
CA ASN A 298 -22.36 4.21 -6.18
C ASN A 298 -22.07 3.49 -7.51
N GLU A 299 -20.94 3.85 -8.14
CA GLU A 299 -20.47 3.32 -9.40
C GLU A 299 -19.15 2.57 -9.18
N ILE A 300 -18.98 1.45 -9.87
CA ILE A 300 -17.75 0.65 -9.82
C ILE A 300 -17.15 0.50 -11.21
N ALA A 301 -15.85 0.31 -11.29
CA ALA A 301 -15.16 0.09 -12.55
C ALA A 301 -14.03 -0.93 -12.42
N SER A 302 -13.70 -1.56 -13.55
CA SER A 302 -12.48 -2.30 -13.82
C SER A 302 -11.74 -1.58 -14.93
N LEU A 303 -10.49 -1.18 -14.66
CA LEU A 303 -9.57 -0.62 -15.63
C LEU A 303 -8.43 -1.62 -15.83
N GLU A 304 -8.55 -2.46 -16.85
CA GLU A 304 -7.46 -3.34 -17.27
C GLU A 304 -6.43 -2.52 -18.07
N LEU A 305 -5.22 -2.38 -17.52
CA LEU A 305 -4.18 -1.48 -18.00
C LEU A 305 -2.94 -2.26 -18.43
N GLY A 306 -2.86 -2.67 -19.69
CA GLY A 306 -1.63 -3.09 -20.33
C GLY A 306 -0.85 -1.89 -20.88
N LEU A 307 0.27 -2.12 -21.53
CA LEU A 307 1.05 -1.06 -22.19
C LEU A 307 0.37 -0.55 -23.46
N LYS A 308 -0.22 -1.44 -24.25
CA LYS A 308 -0.85 -1.15 -25.55
C LYS A 308 -2.35 -1.28 -25.50
N ASN A 309 -2.86 -2.26 -24.79
CA ASN A 309 -4.27 -2.55 -24.69
C ASN A 309 -4.81 -2.08 -23.34
N VAL A 310 -5.81 -1.21 -23.38
CA VAL A 310 -6.43 -0.64 -22.17
C VAL A 310 -7.95 -0.74 -22.32
N THR A 311 -8.60 -1.30 -21.32
CA THR A 311 -10.07 -1.46 -21.28
C THR A 311 -10.62 -0.88 -19.98
N LEU A 312 -11.67 -0.06 -20.08
CA LEU A 312 -12.39 0.48 -18.93
C LEU A 312 -13.85 0.02 -19.01
N GLU A 313 -14.29 -0.77 -18.04
CA GLU A 313 -15.68 -1.16 -17.88
C GLU A 313 -16.26 -0.55 -16.60
N ARG A 314 -17.59 -0.22 -16.63
CA ARG A 314 -18.30 0.41 -15.52
C ARG A 314 -19.63 -0.27 -15.22
N LYS A 315 -20.03 -0.30 -13.95
CA LYS A 315 -21.33 -0.82 -13.51
C LYS A 315 -21.89 0.03 -12.36
N THR A 316 -23.21 0.20 -12.35
CA THR A 316 -23.99 0.72 -11.21
C THR A 316 -24.78 -0.40 -10.53
N ASP A 317 -24.78 -1.60 -11.10
CA ASP A 317 -25.33 -2.84 -10.55
C ASP A 317 -24.50 -4.02 -11.05
N GLY A 318 -23.86 -4.74 -10.13
CA GLY A 318 -22.99 -5.86 -10.47
C GLY A 318 -21.72 -5.93 -9.63
N TYR A 319 -20.71 -6.55 -10.22
CA TYR A 319 -19.38 -6.72 -9.60
C TYR A 319 -18.28 -6.80 -10.66
N PHE A 320 -17.06 -6.61 -10.21
CA PHE A 320 -15.82 -7.02 -10.85
C PHE A 320 -14.98 -7.82 -9.87
N VAL A 321 -14.15 -8.73 -10.37
CA VAL A 321 -13.25 -9.56 -9.58
C VAL A 321 -11.88 -9.58 -10.23
N GLY A 322 -10.83 -9.50 -9.39
CA GLY A 322 -9.44 -9.60 -9.78
C GLY A 322 -8.80 -10.85 -9.15
N SER A 323 -7.98 -11.53 -9.91
CA SER A 323 -7.22 -12.70 -9.47
C SER A 323 -5.98 -12.95 -10.35
N ASN A 324 -5.37 -11.85 -10.80
CA ASN A 324 -4.23 -11.88 -11.74
C ASN A 324 -4.58 -12.50 -13.10
N PHE A 325 -5.82 -12.37 -13.48
CA PHE A 325 -6.43 -12.95 -14.65
C PHE A 325 -6.61 -11.85 -15.70
N PRO A 326 -5.98 -11.93 -16.89
CA PRO A 326 -6.23 -10.94 -17.93
C PRO A 326 -7.68 -11.07 -18.44
N ILE A 327 -8.47 -10.01 -18.32
CA ILE A 327 -9.89 -10.00 -18.68
C ILE A 327 -10.07 -9.90 -20.19
N SER A 328 -9.32 -9.01 -20.84
CA SER A 328 -9.40 -8.80 -22.29
C SER A 328 -8.66 -9.90 -23.03
N PRO A 329 -9.35 -10.68 -23.91
CA PRO A 329 -8.66 -11.67 -24.76
C PRO A 329 -7.57 -11.06 -25.65
N LYS A 330 -7.72 -9.79 -26.02
CA LYS A 330 -6.73 -9.07 -26.83
C LYS A 330 -5.48 -8.77 -26.04
N LEU A 331 -5.61 -8.22 -24.83
CA LEU A 331 -4.47 -8.00 -23.94
C LEU A 331 -3.78 -9.32 -23.62
N ALA A 332 -4.53 -10.36 -23.26
CA ALA A 332 -4.00 -11.68 -22.97
C ALA A 332 -3.16 -12.24 -24.14
N ALA A 333 -3.64 -12.07 -25.38
CA ALA A 333 -2.95 -12.60 -26.57
C ALA A 333 -1.74 -11.76 -27.01
N GLU A 334 -1.77 -10.45 -26.84
CA GLU A 334 -0.76 -9.53 -27.37
C GLU A 334 0.32 -9.15 -26.36
N GLU A 335 0.00 -9.17 -25.04
CA GLU A 335 0.87 -8.62 -24.01
C GLU A 335 1.17 -9.61 -22.88
N THR A 336 0.60 -10.83 -22.89
CA THR A 336 0.86 -11.84 -21.85
C THR A 336 1.23 -13.20 -22.45
N ASN A 337 1.80 -14.08 -21.60
CA ASN A 337 1.94 -15.51 -21.88
C ASN A 337 0.94 -16.35 -21.07
N PHE A 338 -0.11 -15.75 -20.52
CA PHE A 338 -1.09 -16.42 -19.66
C PHE A 338 -2.05 -17.28 -20.46
N ASP A 339 -2.17 -18.56 -20.08
CA ASP A 339 -3.13 -19.49 -20.71
C ASP A 339 -4.51 -19.41 -20.03
N LEU A 340 -5.40 -18.61 -20.59
CA LEU A 340 -6.79 -18.45 -20.15
C LEU A 340 -7.59 -19.76 -20.09
N LYS A 341 -7.14 -20.82 -20.78
CA LYS A 341 -7.86 -22.11 -20.88
C LYS A 341 -7.38 -23.13 -19.86
N ASN A 342 -6.26 -22.92 -19.20
CA ASN A 342 -5.70 -23.86 -18.25
C ASN A 342 -6.32 -23.67 -16.85
N PRO A 343 -7.28 -24.51 -16.43
CA PRO A 343 -7.97 -24.31 -15.14
C PRO A 343 -7.08 -24.59 -13.93
N ALA A 344 -5.88 -25.12 -14.13
CA ALA A 344 -4.94 -25.41 -13.05
C ALA A 344 -4.07 -24.22 -12.65
N LEU A 345 -4.04 -23.15 -13.47
CA LEU A 345 -3.36 -21.92 -13.12
C LEU A 345 -4.08 -21.22 -11.95
N SER A 346 -3.31 -20.67 -11.05
CA SER A 346 -3.80 -19.95 -9.86
C SER A 346 -4.85 -18.89 -10.22
N GLY A 347 -4.53 -18.00 -11.16
CA GLY A 347 -5.44 -16.94 -11.60
C GLY A 347 -6.79 -17.47 -12.10
N ASN A 348 -6.78 -18.53 -12.94
CA ASN A 348 -8.02 -19.14 -13.44
C ASN A 348 -8.84 -19.83 -12.34
N ALA A 349 -8.18 -20.54 -11.41
CA ALA A 349 -8.85 -21.23 -10.33
C ALA A 349 -9.50 -20.22 -9.34
N ARG A 350 -8.77 -19.16 -8.97
CA ARG A 350 -9.26 -18.10 -8.10
C ARG A 350 -10.36 -17.27 -8.76
N HIS A 351 -10.25 -16.97 -10.05
CA HIS A 351 -11.30 -16.29 -10.82
C HIS A 351 -12.61 -17.08 -10.78
N LYS A 352 -12.55 -18.38 -11.07
CA LYS A 352 -13.72 -19.26 -10.99
C LYS A 352 -14.32 -19.31 -9.58
N ARG A 353 -13.50 -19.27 -8.51
CA ARG A 353 -13.99 -19.22 -7.14
C ARG A 353 -14.69 -17.90 -6.85
N TRP A 354 -14.14 -16.78 -7.27
CA TRP A 354 -14.82 -15.47 -7.16
C TRP A 354 -16.19 -15.48 -7.82
N GLU A 355 -16.29 -15.96 -9.04
CA GLU A 355 -17.56 -16.09 -9.77
C GLU A 355 -18.61 -16.94 -9.01
N GLN A 356 -18.17 -18.01 -8.33
CA GLN A 356 -19.05 -18.81 -7.47
C GLN A 356 -19.54 -17.99 -6.27
N LEU A 357 -18.62 -17.34 -5.54
CA LEU A 357 -18.96 -16.56 -4.35
C LEU A 357 -19.91 -15.40 -4.66
N MET A 358 -19.69 -14.70 -5.78
CA MET A 358 -20.56 -13.60 -6.21
C MET A 358 -21.98 -14.10 -6.50
N ARG A 359 -22.14 -15.25 -7.18
CA ARG A 359 -23.47 -15.82 -7.45
C ARG A 359 -24.17 -16.31 -6.19
N GLU A 360 -23.47 -17.03 -5.32
CA GLU A 360 -24.03 -17.63 -4.10
C GLU A 360 -24.43 -16.58 -3.05
N ASN A 361 -23.77 -15.43 -3.06
CA ASN A 361 -23.95 -14.36 -2.08
C ASN A 361 -24.62 -13.10 -2.65
N LYS A 362 -25.23 -13.17 -3.83
CA LYS A 362 -25.97 -12.04 -4.40
C LYS A 362 -26.98 -11.48 -3.39
N GLY A 363 -26.96 -10.17 -3.17
CA GLY A 363 -27.81 -9.45 -2.23
C GLY A 363 -27.42 -9.60 -0.75
N LYS A 364 -26.26 -10.21 -0.45
CA LYS A 364 -25.80 -10.46 0.92
C LYS A 364 -24.38 -9.91 1.20
N ILE A 365 -23.73 -9.34 0.19
CA ILE A 365 -22.33 -8.91 0.31
C ILE A 365 -22.29 -7.65 1.18
N ASP A 366 -21.58 -7.73 2.30
CA ASP A 366 -21.18 -6.65 3.19
C ASP A 366 -19.71 -6.86 3.60
N VAL A 367 -19.13 -5.98 4.42
CA VAL A 367 -17.73 -6.07 4.88
C VAL A 367 -17.47 -7.41 5.58
N ALA A 368 -18.43 -7.92 6.35
CA ALA A 368 -18.26 -9.20 7.05
C ALA A 368 -18.24 -10.40 6.08
N ALA A 369 -19.02 -10.34 5.00
CA ALA A 369 -18.95 -11.32 3.92
C ALA A 369 -17.62 -11.23 3.16
N ALA A 370 -17.15 -10.01 2.88
CA ALA A 370 -15.86 -9.76 2.24
C ALA A 370 -14.69 -10.39 3.04
N GLN A 371 -14.65 -10.17 4.36
CA GLN A 371 -13.63 -10.76 5.24
C GLN A 371 -13.64 -12.31 5.17
N LYS A 372 -14.80 -12.93 5.06
CA LYS A 372 -14.91 -14.38 4.89
C LYS A 372 -14.44 -14.87 3.53
N PHE A 373 -14.71 -14.09 2.47
CA PHE A 373 -14.26 -14.44 1.12
C PHE A 373 -12.73 -14.38 1.02
N LEU A 374 -12.11 -13.38 1.63
CA LEU A 374 -10.65 -13.27 1.66
C LEU A 374 -9.96 -14.39 2.47
N ALA A 375 -10.70 -15.07 3.35
CA ALA A 375 -10.24 -16.23 4.12
C ALA A 375 -10.59 -17.59 3.46
N ASP A 376 -11.13 -17.58 2.24
CA ASP A 376 -11.66 -18.80 1.57
C ASP A 376 -10.53 -19.70 1.05
N HIS A 377 -10.64 -21.01 1.34
CA HIS A 377 -9.69 -22.04 0.93
C HIS A 377 -10.31 -23.08 -0.01
N VAL A 378 -11.42 -22.77 -0.67
CA VAL A 378 -11.99 -23.68 -1.65
C VAL A 378 -11.23 -23.59 -2.98
N ASP A 379 -10.54 -24.68 -3.33
CA ASP A 379 -9.97 -24.84 -4.67
C ASP A 379 -11.10 -25.16 -5.67
N SER A 380 -11.41 -24.24 -6.56
CA SER A 380 -12.50 -24.38 -7.52
C SER A 380 -12.27 -25.45 -8.58
N LEU A 381 -11.03 -25.93 -8.75
CA LEU A 381 -10.70 -27.03 -9.66
C LEU A 381 -11.04 -28.39 -9.05
N THR A 382 -10.70 -28.58 -7.77
CA THR A 382 -10.85 -29.88 -7.09
C THR A 382 -12.09 -29.96 -6.20
N GLY A 383 -12.67 -28.82 -5.82
CA GLY A 383 -13.75 -28.69 -4.86
C GLY A 383 -13.32 -28.94 -3.40
N LYS A 384 -12.03 -29.12 -3.12
CA LYS A 384 -11.50 -29.33 -1.79
C LYS A 384 -11.31 -28.00 -1.05
N THR A 385 -11.45 -28.03 0.26
CA THR A 385 -11.14 -26.91 1.16
C THR A 385 -9.76 -27.13 1.78
N GLU A 386 -8.72 -26.79 1.02
CA GLU A 386 -7.32 -26.97 1.40
C GLU A 386 -6.54 -25.71 0.98
N PRO A 387 -5.80 -25.04 1.90
CA PRO A 387 -5.02 -23.85 1.58
C PRO A 387 -3.92 -24.18 0.55
N SER A 388 -3.84 -23.38 -0.50
CA SER A 388 -2.85 -23.55 -1.57
C SER A 388 -2.69 -22.26 -2.39
N GLU A 389 -1.89 -22.30 -3.42
CA GLU A 389 -1.73 -21.25 -4.42
C GLU A 389 -2.99 -20.98 -5.27
N ARG A 390 -4.00 -21.88 -5.21
CA ARG A 390 -5.26 -21.76 -5.97
C ARG A 390 -6.45 -21.33 -5.14
N THR A 391 -6.22 -20.88 -3.92
CA THR A 391 -7.28 -20.43 -3.01
C THR A 391 -7.20 -18.93 -2.78
N LEU A 392 -8.32 -18.26 -2.46
CA LEU A 392 -8.35 -16.81 -2.29
C LEU A 392 -7.47 -16.34 -1.11
N CYS A 393 -7.51 -17.05 0.02
CA CYS A 393 -6.46 -16.93 1.02
C CYS A 393 -5.28 -17.80 0.57
N GLY A 394 -4.33 -17.18 -0.11
CA GLY A 394 -3.23 -17.89 -0.76
C GLY A 394 -2.15 -18.36 0.19
N HIS A 395 -1.71 -19.60 -0.07
CA HIS A 395 -0.66 -20.26 0.70
C HIS A 395 0.26 -21.03 -0.25
N VAL A 396 1.21 -20.34 -0.88
CA VAL A 396 2.22 -20.98 -1.73
C VAL A 396 3.17 -21.81 -0.87
N ASP A 397 3.44 -21.37 0.36
CA ASP A 397 4.23 -22.07 1.37
C ASP A 397 3.72 -23.48 1.71
N LEU A 398 2.47 -23.77 1.42
CA LEU A 398 1.85 -25.09 1.63
C LEU A 398 1.68 -25.89 0.34
N SER A 399 2.01 -25.31 -0.82
CA SER A 399 1.78 -25.93 -2.12
C SER A 399 3.00 -26.66 -2.67
N PRO A 400 2.89 -27.97 -2.97
CA PRO A 400 3.97 -28.71 -3.62
C PRO A 400 4.11 -28.36 -5.11
N ARG A 401 3.23 -27.51 -5.66
CA ARG A 401 3.27 -27.09 -7.06
C ARG A 401 3.98 -25.77 -7.30
N GLY A 402 4.00 -24.89 -6.25
CA GLY A 402 4.46 -23.52 -6.42
C GLY A 402 3.59 -22.70 -7.39
N MET A 403 4.14 -21.62 -7.90
CA MET A 403 3.49 -20.70 -8.86
C MET A 403 4.41 -20.43 -10.06
N GLY A 404 4.78 -21.47 -10.77
CA GLY A 404 5.61 -21.35 -11.97
C GLY A 404 7.00 -20.79 -11.68
N ALA A 405 7.43 -19.81 -12.47
CA ALA A 405 8.74 -19.21 -12.33
C ALA A 405 8.85 -18.20 -11.17
N TRP A 406 7.71 -17.63 -10.72
CA TRP A 406 7.69 -16.67 -9.62
C TRP A 406 8.02 -17.31 -8.27
N GLN A 407 7.40 -18.46 -7.97
CA GLN A 407 7.63 -19.14 -6.69
C GLN A 407 7.80 -20.64 -6.89
N PRO A 408 8.85 -21.25 -6.32
CA PRO A 408 9.02 -22.69 -6.36
C PRO A 408 7.96 -23.42 -5.53
N ALA A 409 7.97 -24.75 -5.58
CA ALA A 409 7.23 -25.57 -4.64
C ALA A 409 7.55 -25.15 -3.20
N TYR A 410 6.53 -24.96 -2.38
CA TYR A 410 6.65 -24.48 -1.00
C TYR A 410 7.33 -23.10 -0.86
N GLY A 411 7.30 -22.28 -1.91
CA GLY A 411 7.85 -20.93 -1.88
C GLY A 411 7.20 -20.06 -0.78
N THR A 412 8.00 -19.21 -0.16
CA THR A 412 7.55 -18.36 0.96
C THR A 412 6.74 -17.16 0.45
N ALA A 413 5.55 -17.42 -0.05
CA ALA A 413 4.66 -16.42 -0.59
C ALA A 413 3.18 -16.77 -0.35
N GLY A 414 2.31 -15.79 -0.46
CA GLY A 414 0.86 -15.93 -0.29
C GLY A 414 0.22 -14.64 0.20
N ALA A 415 -1.00 -14.73 0.73
CA ALA A 415 -1.71 -13.58 1.28
C ALA A 415 -1.03 -13.09 2.56
N VAL A 416 -0.50 -11.87 2.53
CA VAL A 416 0.28 -11.29 3.65
C VAL A 416 -0.49 -10.26 4.44
N GLN A 417 -1.53 -9.65 3.84
CA GLN A 417 -2.43 -8.71 4.49
C GLN A 417 -3.74 -8.58 3.70
N ASN A 418 -4.79 -8.08 4.36
CA ASN A 418 -6.14 -8.11 3.83
C ASN A 418 -6.88 -6.83 4.19
N LYS A 419 -7.68 -6.29 3.27
CA LYS A 419 -8.45 -5.04 3.45
C LYS A 419 -9.87 -5.20 2.92
N ALA A 420 -10.81 -4.50 3.57
CA ALA A 420 -12.19 -4.37 3.09
C ALA A 420 -12.79 -3.05 3.54
N THR A 421 -13.58 -2.42 2.67
CA THR A 421 -14.34 -1.21 3.00
C THR A 421 -15.69 -1.20 2.28
N ASP A 422 -16.59 -0.37 2.77
CA ASP A 422 -17.88 -0.04 2.14
C ASP A 422 -18.05 1.47 1.99
N ALA A 423 -19.16 1.88 1.39
CA ALA A 423 -19.47 3.31 1.20
C ALA A 423 -19.51 4.11 2.52
N THR A 424 -19.91 3.48 3.62
CA THR A 424 -20.02 4.13 4.94
C THR A 424 -18.65 4.36 5.56
N MET A 425 -17.77 3.38 5.45
CA MET A 425 -16.39 3.47 5.91
C MET A 425 -15.58 4.41 5.03
N ALA A 426 -15.72 4.30 3.71
CA ALA A 426 -15.06 5.18 2.74
C ALA A 426 -15.40 6.66 2.99
N ALA A 427 -16.66 6.98 3.33
CA ALA A 427 -17.07 8.34 3.67
C ALA A 427 -16.38 8.90 4.93
N LYS A 428 -15.80 8.03 5.77
CA LYS A 428 -15.03 8.37 6.97
C LYS A 428 -13.52 8.24 6.77
N LEU A 429 -13.06 8.00 5.54
CA LEU A 429 -11.67 7.67 5.24
C LEU A 429 -11.20 6.49 6.09
N SER A 430 -11.94 5.38 6.08
CA SER A 430 -11.61 4.19 6.85
C SER A 430 -11.82 2.90 6.04
N PHE A 431 -11.13 1.86 6.50
CA PHE A 431 -11.29 0.49 6.04
C PHE A 431 -10.96 -0.48 7.17
N THR A 432 -11.39 -1.73 7.09
CA THR A 432 -10.89 -2.79 7.97
C THR A 432 -9.69 -3.48 7.34
N ALA A 433 -8.73 -3.85 8.18
CA ALA A 433 -7.52 -4.56 7.75
C ALA A 433 -7.16 -5.70 8.70
N ALA A 434 -6.54 -6.76 8.18
CA ALA A 434 -5.94 -7.83 8.95
C ALA A 434 -4.53 -8.10 8.43
N ALA A 435 -3.53 -7.97 9.29
CA ALA A 435 -2.14 -8.33 8.98
C ALA A 435 -1.97 -9.86 9.06
N GLY A 436 -1.15 -10.42 8.18
CA GLY A 436 -0.99 -11.85 8.00
C GLY A 436 -2.18 -12.48 7.26
N HIS A 437 -2.29 -13.79 7.31
CA HIS A 437 -3.35 -14.51 6.60
C HIS A 437 -4.74 -14.24 7.18
N ALA A 438 -5.71 -13.91 6.33
CA ALA A 438 -7.11 -13.69 6.73
C ALA A 438 -7.74 -14.90 7.44
N CYS A 439 -7.26 -16.10 7.21
CA CYS A 439 -7.71 -17.34 7.83
C CYS A 439 -7.22 -17.51 9.27
N GLY A 440 -6.35 -16.66 9.78
CA GLY A 440 -5.81 -16.75 11.15
C GLY A 440 -4.60 -17.68 11.29
N ARG A 441 -4.01 -18.19 10.20
CA ARG A 441 -2.85 -19.06 10.23
C ARG A 441 -1.57 -18.25 10.35
N ASP A 442 -0.75 -18.54 11.37
CA ASP A 442 0.60 -18.00 11.49
C ASP A 442 1.59 -18.73 10.57
N PHE A 443 2.63 -18.03 10.13
CA PHE A 443 3.78 -18.61 9.44
C PHE A 443 5.02 -18.54 10.32
N SER A 444 5.80 -19.64 10.36
CA SER A 444 7.07 -19.70 11.10
C SER A 444 8.25 -19.89 10.16
N ALA A 445 9.08 -18.87 10.02
CA ALA A 445 10.26 -18.86 9.17
C ALA A 445 11.24 -19.99 9.55
N ALA A 446 11.50 -20.18 10.84
CA ALA A 446 12.45 -21.19 11.30
C ALA A 446 12.00 -22.62 10.97
N GLN A 447 10.70 -22.91 11.15
CA GLN A 447 10.13 -24.23 10.84
C GLN A 447 10.12 -24.48 9.33
N HIS A 448 9.73 -23.46 8.55
CA HIS A 448 9.66 -23.57 7.11
C HIS A 448 11.04 -23.80 6.47
N LEU A 449 12.03 -22.99 6.82
CA LEU A 449 13.40 -23.12 6.33
C LEU A 449 14.07 -24.45 6.75
N ALA A 450 13.71 -25.01 7.90
CA ALA A 450 14.18 -26.33 8.31
C ALA A 450 13.59 -27.46 7.45
N ALA A 451 12.33 -27.31 7.00
CA ALA A 451 11.67 -28.25 6.10
C ALA A 451 12.10 -28.07 4.63
N HIS A 452 12.49 -26.86 4.23
CA HIS A 452 12.83 -26.45 2.87
C HIS A 452 14.20 -25.78 2.79
N PRO A 453 15.32 -26.56 2.92
CA PRO A 453 16.69 -26.02 2.93
C PRO A 453 17.07 -25.24 1.66
N GLU A 454 16.43 -25.52 0.53
CA GLU A 454 16.60 -24.80 -0.75
C GLU A 454 16.26 -23.30 -0.64
N LEU A 455 15.44 -22.92 0.35
CA LEU A 455 15.03 -21.53 0.61
C LEU A 455 15.93 -20.82 1.65
N MET A 456 17.01 -21.45 2.09
CA MET A 456 17.91 -20.89 3.12
C MET A 456 18.57 -19.56 2.74
N TRP A 457 18.57 -19.18 1.46
CA TRP A 457 19.05 -17.88 1.00
C TRP A 457 18.21 -16.72 1.60
N GLN A 458 16.96 -16.98 1.97
CA GLN A 458 16.04 -15.98 2.57
C GLN A 458 16.27 -15.75 4.07
N LYS A 459 17.15 -16.55 4.71
CA LYS A 459 17.28 -16.59 6.17
C LYS A 459 17.53 -15.23 6.83
N SER A 460 18.23 -14.32 6.17
CA SER A 460 18.51 -12.99 6.71
C SER A 460 17.34 -12.02 6.63
N GLY A 461 16.43 -12.22 5.68
CA GLY A 461 15.25 -11.34 5.43
C GLY A 461 13.94 -11.94 5.93
N LEU A 462 13.80 -13.27 5.90
CA LEU A 462 12.57 -13.97 6.26
C LEU A 462 12.35 -13.97 7.77
N ARG A 463 11.14 -13.59 8.18
CA ARG A 463 10.73 -13.60 9.60
C ARG A 463 9.36 -14.25 9.77
N ASP A 464 9.01 -14.58 11.01
CA ASP A 464 7.68 -15.08 11.32
C ASP A 464 6.61 -14.06 10.94
N MET A 465 5.49 -14.52 10.37
CA MET A 465 4.33 -13.70 10.08
C MET A 465 3.16 -14.17 10.92
N LYS A 466 2.71 -13.31 11.82
CA LYS A 466 1.56 -13.56 12.68
C LYS A 466 0.29 -13.09 12.00
N ALA A 467 -0.75 -13.90 12.05
CA ALA A 467 -2.08 -13.52 11.64
C ALA A 467 -2.79 -12.76 12.78
N TYR A 468 -3.24 -11.55 12.50
CA TYR A 468 -3.91 -10.69 13.45
C TYR A 468 -5.41 -10.59 13.18
N PRO A 469 -6.23 -10.31 14.19
CA PRO A 469 -7.65 -10.06 13.99
C PRO A 469 -7.86 -8.78 13.17
N TRP A 470 -8.99 -8.73 12.46
CA TRP A 470 -9.44 -7.55 11.75
C TRP A 470 -9.55 -6.34 12.67
N THR A 471 -9.01 -5.22 12.23
CA THR A 471 -9.07 -3.93 12.94
C THR A 471 -9.49 -2.83 11.99
N GLU A 472 -10.12 -1.76 12.49
CA GLU A 472 -10.42 -0.58 11.70
C GLU A 472 -9.21 0.34 11.65
N ILE A 473 -8.89 0.80 10.44
CA ILE A 473 -7.91 1.84 10.16
C ILE A 473 -8.69 3.04 9.63
N ALA A 474 -8.49 4.20 10.22
CA ALA A 474 -9.20 5.43 9.88
C ALA A 474 -8.28 6.64 9.95
N ALA A 475 -8.61 7.66 9.17
CA ALA A 475 -8.02 8.99 9.27
C ALA A 475 -8.18 9.56 10.70
N GLU A 476 -7.18 10.32 11.17
CA GLU A 476 -7.24 11.02 12.47
C GLU A 476 -8.26 12.16 12.49
#